data_c273cc55500f34416d4a36ae93008b3a
#
_entry.id   c273cc55500f34416d4a36ae93008b3a
#
_cell.length_a   1.000
_cell.length_b   1.000
_cell.length_c   1.000
_cell.angle_alpha   90.00
_cell.angle_beta   90.00
_cell.angle_gamma   90.00
#
_symmetry.space_group_name_H-M   'P 1'
#
loop_
_entity.id
_entity.type
_entity.pdbx_description
1 polymer ?
#
loop_
_entity_poly.entity_id
_entity_poly.type
_entity_poly.pdbx_seq_one_letter_code
_entity_poly.pdbx_strand_id
1 'polypeptide(L)'
;NLIKNRDEILLGAVESNIQRGQNEGVYRQEVDPGVAAQFLVSISSTVREMAQDTSNHMPIAQLYWQSALYHIHAISSPRGLGYLQSKLATDLQPIP
;
A
#
# COMPACT_ATOMS: atom_id res chain seq x y z
N ASN A 1 -13.64 21.38 3.86
CA ASN A 1 -13.45 20.47 4.99
C ASN A 1 -12.01 19.93 4.98
N LEU A 2 -11.29 20.14 6.07
CA LEU A 2 -9.86 19.75 6.18
C LEU A 2 -9.65 18.25 5.97
N ILE A 3 -10.55 17.40 6.47
CA ILE A 3 -10.45 15.95 6.32
C ILE A 3 -10.57 15.56 4.84
N LYS A 4 -11.54 16.15 4.15
CA LYS A 4 -11.74 15.91 2.73
C LYS A 4 -10.52 16.32 1.91
N ASN A 5 -9.93 17.47 2.23
CA ASN A 5 -8.74 17.96 1.54
C ASN A 5 -7.54 17.01 1.74
N ARG A 6 -7.37 16.47 2.94
CA ARG A 6 -6.31 15.51 3.23
C ARG A 6 -6.47 14.24 2.39
N ASP A 7 -7.69 13.73 2.29
CA ASP A 7 -7.97 12.53 1.49
C ASP A 7 -7.72 12.79 0.01
N GLU A 8 -8.11 13.97 -0.49
CA GLU A 8 -7.86 14.33 -1.87
C GLU A 8 -6.37 14.44 -2.18
N ILE A 9 -5.60 15.02 -1.27
CA ILE A 9 -4.15 15.13 -1.41
C ILE A 9 -3.52 13.74 -1.39
N LEU A 10 -3.94 12.90 -0.45
CA LEU A 10 -3.41 11.54 -0.35
C LEU A 10 -3.74 10.71 -1.59
N LEU A 11 -4.98 10.79 -2.07
CA LEU A 11 -5.39 10.12 -3.30
C LEU A 11 -4.52 10.52 -4.48
N GLY A 12 -4.29 11.83 -4.64
CA GLY A 12 -3.45 12.34 -5.73
C GLY A 12 -2.02 11.87 -5.63
N ALA A 13 -1.46 11.85 -4.43
CA ALA A 13 -0.08 11.39 -4.20
C ALA A 13 0.07 9.90 -4.53
N VAL A 14 -0.88 9.08 -4.09
CA VAL A 14 -0.85 7.63 -4.35
C VAL A 14 -1.03 7.36 -5.84
N GLU A 15 -1.99 8.03 -6.47
CA GLU A 15 -2.23 7.88 -7.91
C GLU A 15 -0.97 8.21 -8.71
N SER A 16 -0.32 9.33 -8.41
CA SER A 16 0.92 9.74 -9.07
C SER A 16 2.03 8.72 -8.88
N ASN A 17 2.15 8.17 -7.68
CA ASN A 17 3.13 7.14 -7.38
C ASN A 17 2.89 5.88 -8.21
N ILE A 18 1.64 5.45 -8.33
CA ILE A 18 1.29 4.26 -9.12
C ILE A 18 1.58 4.51 -10.60
N GLN A 19 1.23 5.68 -11.12
CA GLN A 19 1.54 6.04 -12.52
C GLN A 19 3.04 5.99 -12.78
N ARG A 20 3.84 6.51 -11.86
CA ARG A 20 5.29 6.48 -11.97
C ARG A 20 5.81 5.05 -12.01
N GLY A 21 5.30 4.21 -11.11
CA GLY A 21 5.69 2.81 -11.06
C GLY A 21 5.30 2.05 -12.32
N GLN A 22 4.15 2.40 -12.92
CA GLN A 22 3.75 1.83 -14.21
C GLN A 22 4.73 2.23 -15.31
N ASN A 23 5.14 3.49 -15.33
CA ASN A 23 6.12 3.97 -16.31
C ASN A 23 7.48 3.29 -16.15
N GLU A 24 7.84 2.94 -14.93
CA GLU A 24 9.08 2.23 -14.64
C GLU A 24 8.97 0.71 -14.79
N GLY A 25 7.78 0.20 -15.05
CA GLY A 25 7.55 -1.23 -15.26
C GLY A 25 7.46 -2.05 -13.98
N VAL A 26 7.40 -1.42 -12.81
CA VAL A 26 7.30 -2.13 -11.52
C VAL A 26 5.87 -2.35 -11.06
N TYR A 27 4.90 -1.63 -11.63
CA TYR A 27 3.47 -1.84 -11.38
C TYR A 27 2.78 -2.29 -12.66
N ARG A 28 1.69 -3.05 -12.48
CA ARG A 28 0.94 -3.64 -13.59
C ARG A 28 0.29 -2.56 -14.43
N GLN A 29 0.39 -2.69 -15.74
CA GLN A 29 -0.18 -1.72 -16.69
C GLN A 29 -1.71 -1.72 -16.69
N GLU A 30 -2.34 -2.86 -16.38
CA GLU A 30 -3.80 -2.98 -16.35
C GLU A 30 -4.45 -2.37 -15.11
N VAL A 31 -3.68 -1.98 -14.11
CA VAL A 31 -4.20 -1.35 -12.89
C VAL A 31 -4.58 0.10 -13.21
N ASP A 32 -5.80 0.49 -12.82
CA ASP A 32 -6.23 1.89 -12.90
C ASP A 32 -5.66 2.63 -11.68
N PRO A 33 -4.77 3.61 -11.88
CA PRO A 33 -4.12 4.27 -10.73
C PRO A 33 -5.09 4.98 -9.80
N GLY A 34 -6.14 5.61 -10.35
CA GLY A 34 -7.12 6.31 -9.53
C GLY A 34 -7.95 5.37 -8.67
N VAL A 35 -8.37 4.24 -9.24
CA VAL A 35 -9.13 3.23 -8.50
C VAL A 35 -8.26 2.57 -7.44
N ALA A 36 -7.03 2.21 -7.80
CA ALA A 36 -6.10 1.60 -6.85
C ALA A 36 -5.81 2.54 -5.68
N ALA A 37 -5.67 3.84 -5.94
CA ALA A 37 -5.48 4.84 -4.90
C ALA A 37 -6.69 4.89 -3.95
N GLN A 38 -7.92 4.82 -4.49
CA GLN A 38 -9.12 4.79 -3.67
C GLN A 38 -9.16 3.55 -2.76
N PHE A 39 -8.78 2.40 -3.30
CA PHE A 39 -8.72 1.17 -2.50
C PHE A 39 -7.71 1.30 -1.37
N LEU A 40 -6.52 1.86 -1.64
CA LEU A 40 -5.50 2.02 -0.61
C LEU A 40 -5.98 2.93 0.51
N VAL A 41 -6.58 4.06 0.19
CA VAL A 41 -7.10 5.00 1.19
C VAL A 41 -8.21 4.34 1.99
N SER A 42 -9.11 3.59 1.34
CA SER A 42 -10.19 2.86 2.01
C SER A 42 -9.67 1.78 2.95
N ILE A 43 -8.64 1.06 2.52
CA ILE A 43 -7.99 0.03 3.37
C ILE A 43 -7.40 0.67 4.62
N SER A 44 -6.75 1.83 4.46
CA SER A 44 -6.17 2.55 5.61
C SER A 44 -7.24 2.93 6.62
N SER A 45 -8.39 3.39 6.16
CA SER A 45 -9.54 3.71 7.01
C SER A 45 -10.04 2.46 7.75
N THR A 46 -10.18 1.36 7.02
CA THR A 46 -10.62 0.07 7.59
C THR A 46 -9.64 -0.43 8.65
N VAL A 47 -8.34 -0.31 8.40
CA VAL A 47 -7.32 -0.70 9.39
C VAL A 47 -7.47 0.09 10.69
N ARG A 48 -7.73 1.40 10.59
CA ARG A 48 -7.96 2.21 11.79
C ARG A 48 -9.19 1.76 12.56
N GLU A 49 -10.27 1.42 11.86
CA GLU A 49 -11.48 0.89 12.49
C GLU A 49 -11.22 -0.44 13.18
N MET A 50 -10.49 -1.34 12.52
CA MET A 50 -10.13 -2.63 13.10
C MET A 50 -9.29 -2.46 14.36
N ALA A 51 -8.37 -1.50 14.36
CA ALA A 51 -7.50 -1.23 15.50
C ALA A 51 -8.28 -0.70 16.71
N GLN A 52 -9.42 -0.03 16.47
CA GLN A 52 -10.27 0.50 17.52
C GLN A 52 -11.28 -0.52 18.07
N ASP A 53 -11.44 -1.63 17.37
CA ASP A 53 -12.38 -2.68 17.78
C ASP A 53 -11.76 -3.49 18.92
N THR A 54 -12.44 -3.48 20.09
CA THR A 54 -11.94 -4.16 21.27
C THR A 54 -11.90 -5.69 21.13
N SER A 55 -12.65 -6.24 20.18
CA SER A 55 -12.62 -7.68 19.90
C SER A 55 -11.43 -8.09 19.04
N ASN A 56 -10.72 -7.13 18.44
CA ASN A 56 -9.58 -7.40 17.58
C ASN A 56 -8.31 -7.37 18.42
N HIS A 57 -7.59 -8.49 18.44
CA HIS A 57 -6.38 -8.64 19.25
C HIS A 57 -5.09 -8.42 18.46
N MET A 58 -5.19 -8.15 17.15
CA MET A 58 -4.00 -7.95 16.34
C MET A 58 -3.44 -6.54 16.53
N PRO A 59 -2.13 -6.40 16.76
CA PRO A 59 -1.52 -5.07 16.89
C PRO A 59 -1.71 -4.23 15.63
N ILE A 60 -1.91 -2.92 15.81
CA ILE A 60 -2.15 -2.01 14.70
C ILE A 60 -0.99 -2.01 13.69
N ALA A 61 0.25 -2.11 14.18
CA ALA A 61 1.42 -2.17 13.30
C ALA A 61 1.37 -3.38 12.37
N GLN A 62 0.90 -4.51 12.87
CA GLN A 62 0.75 -5.73 12.06
C GLN A 62 -0.38 -5.57 11.04
N LEU A 63 -1.49 -4.92 11.42
CA LEU A 63 -2.58 -4.66 10.50
C LEU A 63 -2.12 -3.79 9.32
N TYR A 64 -1.37 -2.73 9.61
CA TYR A 64 -0.82 -1.87 8.55
C TYR A 64 0.17 -2.61 7.67
N TRP A 65 1.05 -3.41 8.27
CA TRP A 65 2.02 -4.20 7.51
C TRP A 65 1.32 -5.16 6.55
N GLN A 66 0.33 -5.89 7.03
CA GLN A 66 -0.42 -6.82 6.19
C GLN A 66 -1.18 -6.11 5.09
N SER A 67 -1.80 -4.96 5.38
CA SER A 67 -2.52 -4.20 4.37
C SER A 67 -1.57 -3.69 3.27
N ALA A 68 -0.36 -3.26 3.65
CA ALA A 68 0.65 -2.83 2.70
C ALA A 68 1.09 -3.98 1.79
N LEU A 69 1.27 -5.17 2.35
CA LEU A 69 1.61 -6.36 1.57
C LEU A 69 0.52 -6.72 0.57
N TYR A 70 -0.75 -6.69 0.98
CA TYR A 70 -1.86 -6.92 0.07
C TYR A 70 -1.85 -5.93 -1.10
N HIS A 71 -1.68 -4.66 -0.79
CA HIS A 71 -1.68 -3.61 -1.82
C HIS A 71 -0.53 -3.80 -2.80
N ILE A 72 0.68 -3.98 -2.30
CA ILE A 72 1.87 -4.13 -3.13
C ILE A 72 1.76 -5.36 -4.02
N HIS A 73 1.29 -6.49 -3.49
CA HIS A 73 1.13 -7.70 -4.29
C HIS A 73 0.03 -7.53 -5.35
N ALA A 74 -1.02 -6.77 -5.02
CA ALA A 74 -2.11 -6.55 -5.96
C ALA A 74 -1.69 -5.74 -7.19
N ILE A 75 -0.82 -4.75 -7.03
CA ILE A 75 -0.49 -3.82 -8.10
C ILE A 75 0.86 -4.07 -8.76
N SER A 76 1.74 -4.87 -8.14
CA SER A 76 3.09 -5.07 -8.64
C SER A 76 3.13 -5.98 -9.86
N SER A 77 3.93 -5.61 -10.85
CA SER A 77 4.29 -6.48 -11.97
C SER A 77 5.23 -7.59 -11.48
N PRO A 78 5.48 -8.65 -12.29
CA PRO A 78 6.49 -9.64 -11.92
C PRO A 78 7.85 -9.02 -11.62
N ARG A 79 8.24 -8.00 -12.40
CA ARG A 79 9.50 -7.27 -12.19
C ARG A 79 9.48 -6.53 -10.84
N GLY A 80 8.36 -5.89 -10.52
CA GLY A 80 8.20 -5.17 -9.25
C GLY A 80 8.24 -6.10 -8.05
N LEU A 81 7.59 -7.28 -8.15
CA LEU A 81 7.63 -8.28 -7.09
C LEU A 81 9.04 -8.81 -6.88
N GLY A 82 9.77 -9.07 -7.96
CA GLY A 82 11.16 -9.51 -7.85
C GLY A 82 12.04 -8.49 -7.15
N TYR A 83 11.87 -7.22 -7.49
CA TYR A 83 12.58 -6.12 -6.83
C TYR A 83 12.24 -6.06 -5.34
N LEU A 84 10.96 -6.13 -5.02
CA LEU A 84 10.50 -6.07 -3.62
C LEU A 84 11.06 -7.23 -2.80
N GLN A 85 11.01 -8.45 -3.31
CA GLN A 85 11.52 -9.62 -2.63
C GLN A 85 13.02 -9.50 -2.36
N SER A 86 13.77 -9.02 -3.34
CA SER A 86 15.19 -8.78 -3.21
C SER A 86 15.49 -7.73 -2.14
N LYS A 87 14.73 -6.65 -2.13
CA LYS A 87 14.86 -5.56 -1.16
C LYS A 87 14.55 -6.03 0.25
N LEU A 88 13.47 -6.77 0.43
CA LEU A 88 13.09 -7.30 1.74
C LEU A 88 14.12 -8.29 2.26
N ALA A 89 14.64 -9.15 1.40
CA ALA A 89 15.67 -10.12 1.79
C ALA A 89 16.93 -9.41 2.28
N THR A 90 17.28 -8.26 1.69
CA THR A 90 18.44 -7.48 2.08
C THR A 90 18.19 -6.69 3.36
N ASP A 91 17.05 -5.99 3.43
CA ASP A 91 16.77 -5.03 4.50
C ASP A 91 16.33 -5.70 5.80
N LEU A 92 15.74 -6.90 5.73
CA LEU A 92 15.19 -7.62 6.88
C LEU A 92 16.09 -8.76 7.37
N GLN A 93 17.27 -8.93 6.80
CA GLN A 93 18.20 -9.93 7.29
C GLN A 93 18.69 -9.57 8.68
N PRO A 94 18.81 -10.55 9.61
CA PRO A 94 19.35 -10.27 10.93
C PRO A 94 20.78 -9.74 10.82
N ILE A 95 21.10 -8.77 11.64
CA ILE A 95 22.46 -8.24 11.72
C ILE A 95 23.32 -9.30 12.40
N PRO A 96 24.42 -9.75 11.77
CA PRO A 96 25.28 -10.74 12.41
C PRO A 96 25.92 -10.24 13.70
#